data_dc963fd92e64a9b4122074c6bcbff904
#
_entry.id   dc963fd92e64a9b4122074c6bcbff904
#
_cell.length_a   1.000
_cell.length_b   1.000
_cell.length_c   1.000
_cell.angle_alpha   90.00
_cell.angle_beta   90.00
_cell.angle_gamma   90.00
#
_symmetry.space_group_name_H-M   'P 1'
#
loop_
_entity.id
_entity.type
_entity.pdbx_description
1 polymer ?
#
loop_
_entity_poly.entity_id
_entity_poly.type
_entity_poly.pdbx_seq_one_letter_code
_entity_poly.pdbx_strand_id
1 'polypeptide(L)'
;VAKIKDGAKVKKGQVVALIKAKVGAILTAERTALNFLSHTSGIATLTNEFVKKIKLQTKICCTRKTTPNLRLLEKYAVKVGGGFNHRFNLSDEIMIKDNHISFEKNLIKLIKKALKKKKIITVEVDNIKQLKSILGLKFKRILFDNMSLNALKKCLKLCKNKYETE
;
A
#
# COMPACT_ATOMS: atom_id res chain seq x y z
N VAL A 1 -15.54 14.86 -22.53
CA VAL A 1 -14.68 13.87 -23.20
C VAL A 1 -13.26 14.02 -22.65
N ALA A 2 -12.70 12.95 -22.09
CA ALA A 2 -11.28 12.92 -21.69
C ALA A 2 -10.39 13.08 -22.93
N LYS A 3 -9.36 13.92 -22.84
CA LYS A 3 -8.40 14.19 -23.92
C LYS A 3 -7.06 13.45 -23.72
N ILE A 4 -6.80 12.99 -22.52
CA ILE A 4 -5.60 12.26 -22.14
C ILE A 4 -5.98 11.02 -21.35
N LYS A 5 -5.06 10.03 -21.33
CA LYS A 5 -5.25 8.78 -20.59
C LYS A 5 -4.77 8.95 -19.13
N ASP A 6 -5.33 8.17 -18.23
CA ASP A 6 -4.86 8.10 -16.85
C ASP A 6 -3.38 7.70 -16.78
N GLY A 7 -2.63 8.33 -15.89
CA GLY A 7 -1.20 8.16 -15.78
C GLY A 7 -0.34 8.97 -16.74
N ALA A 8 -0.94 9.67 -17.71
CA ALA A 8 -0.19 10.55 -18.59
C ALA A 8 0.34 11.78 -17.85
N LYS A 9 1.57 12.17 -18.17
CA LYS A 9 2.14 13.42 -17.67
C LYS A 9 1.52 14.60 -18.37
N VAL A 10 1.11 15.59 -17.62
CA VAL A 10 0.53 16.84 -18.13
C VAL A 10 1.43 18.02 -17.90
N LYS A 11 1.31 19.04 -18.76
CA LYS A 11 2.02 20.31 -18.65
C LYS A 11 1.06 21.42 -18.23
N LYS A 12 1.59 22.48 -17.65
CA LYS A 12 0.81 23.69 -17.34
C LYS A 12 0.07 24.19 -18.59
N GLY A 13 -1.22 24.46 -18.45
CA GLY A 13 -2.08 24.92 -19.55
C GLY A 13 -2.61 23.82 -20.50
N GLN A 14 -2.20 22.57 -20.30
CA GLN A 14 -2.68 21.46 -21.13
C GLN A 14 -4.13 21.13 -20.80
N VAL A 15 -4.99 21.02 -21.83
CA VAL A 15 -6.37 20.58 -21.69
C VAL A 15 -6.43 19.08 -21.44
N VAL A 16 -6.95 18.67 -20.29
CA VAL A 16 -7.06 17.26 -19.89
C VAL A 16 -8.41 16.65 -20.24
N ALA A 17 -9.48 17.46 -20.22
CA ALA A 17 -10.83 17.04 -20.57
C ALA A 17 -11.65 18.23 -21.11
N LEU A 18 -12.67 17.92 -21.89
CA LEU A 18 -13.69 18.88 -22.33
C LEU A 18 -15.06 18.43 -21.83
N ILE A 19 -15.78 19.34 -21.18
CA ILE A 19 -17.10 19.11 -20.64
C ILE A 19 -18.08 20.02 -21.34
N LYS A 20 -19.18 19.46 -21.86
CA LYS A 20 -20.30 20.19 -22.45
C LYS A 20 -21.56 19.77 -21.75
N ALA A 21 -22.21 20.67 -21.03
CA ALA A 21 -23.45 20.43 -20.29
C ALA A 21 -24.19 21.76 -20.07
N LYS A 22 -25.38 21.70 -19.47
CA LYS A 22 -26.10 22.89 -19.01
C LYS A 22 -25.27 23.64 -17.95
N VAL A 23 -25.25 24.97 -18.00
CA VAL A 23 -24.44 25.81 -17.13
C VAL A 23 -24.63 25.46 -15.63
N GLY A 24 -25.89 25.36 -15.19
CA GLY A 24 -26.17 25.00 -13.78
C GLY A 24 -25.55 23.65 -13.37
N ALA A 25 -25.58 22.64 -14.22
CA ALA A 25 -24.97 21.34 -13.94
C ALA A 25 -23.43 21.44 -13.83
N ILE A 26 -22.81 22.22 -14.73
CA ILE A 26 -21.34 22.46 -14.66
C ILE A 26 -20.99 23.16 -13.35
N LEU A 27 -21.64 24.27 -13.01
CA LEU A 27 -21.34 25.02 -11.80
C LEU A 27 -21.55 24.20 -10.53
N THR A 28 -22.55 23.32 -10.49
CA THR A 28 -22.79 22.45 -9.33
C THR A 28 -21.72 21.37 -9.16
N ALA A 29 -21.24 20.77 -10.27
CA ALA A 29 -20.36 19.59 -10.21
C ALA A 29 -18.86 19.93 -10.29
N GLU A 30 -18.50 21.10 -10.83
CA GLU A 30 -17.12 21.47 -11.17
C GLU A 30 -16.17 21.31 -9.97
N ARG A 31 -16.50 21.95 -8.84
CA ARG A 31 -15.60 21.95 -7.67
C ARG A 31 -15.35 20.55 -7.15
N THR A 32 -16.38 19.74 -7.05
CA THR A 32 -16.28 18.36 -6.61
C THR A 32 -15.42 17.52 -7.57
N ALA A 33 -15.68 17.64 -8.86
CA ALA A 33 -14.90 16.93 -9.89
C ALA A 33 -13.40 17.32 -9.86
N LEU A 34 -13.11 18.62 -9.75
CA LEU A 34 -11.74 19.12 -9.66
C LEU A 34 -11.04 18.66 -8.36
N ASN A 35 -11.75 18.60 -7.24
CA ASN A 35 -11.18 18.10 -5.99
C ASN A 35 -10.77 16.63 -6.12
N PHE A 36 -11.61 15.76 -6.66
CA PHE A 36 -11.26 14.36 -6.90
C PHE A 36 -10.09 14.22 -7.88
N LEU A 37 -10.12 14.96 -8.99
CA LEU A 37 -9.07 14.92 -10.00
C LEU A 37 -7.72 15.36 -9.40
N SER A 38 -7.70 16.47 -8.66
CA SER A 38 -6.47 17.00 -8.05
C SER A 38 -5.93 16.07 -6.99
N HIS A 39 -6.79 15.54 -6.11
CA HIS A 39 -6.39 14.62 -5.04
C HIS A 39 -5.78 13.34 -5.60
N THR A 40 -6.48 12.68 -6.52
CA THR A 40 -6.01 11.42 -7.12
C THR A 40 -4.76 11.62 -8.00
N SER A 41 -4.68 12.73 -8.73
CA SER A 41 -3.48 13.09 -9.51
C SER A 41 -2.27 13.35 -8.61
N GLY A 42 -2.48 13.99 -7.45
CA GLY A 42 -1.44 14.20 -6.44
C GLY A 42 -0.87 12.88 -5.93
N ILE A 43 -1.73 11.93 -5.56
CA ILE A 43 -1.32 10.58 -5.12
C ILE A 43 -0.55 9.85 -6.22
N ALA A 44 -1.05 9.86 -7.46
CA ALA A 44 -0.38 9.21 -8.58
C ALA A 44 1.00 9.83 -8.86
N THR A 45 1.09 11.16 -8.81
CA THR A 45 2.34 11.90 -9.03
C THR A 45 3.38 11.55 -7.97
N LEU A 46 3.01 11.65 -6.69
CA LEU A 46 3.90 11.33 -5.58
C LEU A 46 4.34 9.85 -5.62
N THR A 47 3.42 8.94 -5.90
CA THR A 47 3.75 7.51 -6.07
C THR A 47 4.78 7.32 -7.18
N ASN A 48 4.59 8.00 -8.33
CA ASN A 48 5.52 7.90 -9.45
C ASN A 48 6.91 8.45 -9.12
N GLU A 49 7.00 9.50 -8.31
CA GLU A 49 8.29 10.01 -7.82
C GLU A 49 9.04 8.99 -6.98
N PHE A 50 8.36 8.30 -6.06
CA PHE A 50 8.96 7.21 -5.28
C PHE A 50 9.37 6.04 -6.17
N VAL A 51 8.50 5.58 -7.06
CA VAL A 51 8.77 4.46 -7.97
C VAL A 51 10.01 4.71 -8.82
N LYS A 52 10.22 5.95 -9.29
CA LYS A 52 11.42 6.31 -10.07
C LYS A 52 12.71 6.30 -9.27
N LYS A 53 12.64 6.49 -7.95
CA LYS A 53 13.84 6.53 -7.08
C LYS A 53 14.29 5.15 -6.63
N ILE A 54 13.46 4.12 -6.76
CA ILE A 54 13.78 2.76 -6.34
C ILE A 54 14.28 1.91 -7.50
N LYS A 55 15.08 0.88 -7.18
CA LYS A 55 15.50 -0.12 -8.15
C LYS A 55 14.35 -1.10 -8.45
N LEU A 56 14.34 -1.69 -9.64
CA LEU A 56 13.30 -2.58 -10.16
C LEU A 56 12.89 -3.76 -9.25
N GLN A 57 13.76 -4.17 -8.35
CA GLN A 57 13.50 -5.29 -7.44
C GLN A 57 12.61 -4.94 -6.24
N THR A 58 12.46 -3.64 -5.93
CA THR A 58 11.66 -3.17 -4.81
C THR A 58 10.35 -2.56 -5.32
N LYS A 59 9.25 -2.79 -4.61
CA LYS A 59 7.93 -2.28 -4.95
C LYS A 59 7.45 -1.26 -3.92
N ILE A 60 6.88 -0.16 -4.39
CA ILE A 60 6.15 0.77 -3.52
C ILE A 60 4.73 0.26 -3.40
N CYS A 61 4.30 -0.04 -2.17
CA CYS A 61 2.96 -0.52 -1.89
C CYS A 61 2.16 0.50 -1.07
N CYS A 62 0.89 0.68 -1.42
CA CYS A 62 -0.03 1.44 -0.58
C CYS A 62 -0.42 0.63 0.68
N THR A 63 -0.94 1.30 1.69
CA THR A 63 -1.51 0.67 2.89
C THR A 63 -3.05 0.77 2.91
N ARG A 64 -3.67 0.45 4.05
CA ARG A 64 -5.08 0.71 4.33
C ARG A 64 -5.32 2.06 5.05
N LYS A 65 -4.29 2.85 5.27
CA LYS A 65 -4.38 4.21 5.85
C LYS A 65 -4.83 5.17 4.75
N THR A 66 -6.11 5.13 4.42
CA THR A 66 -6.73 5.90 3.34
C THR A 66 -7.78 6.85 3.91
N THR A 67 -8.11 7.90 3.17
CA THR A 67 -9.24 8.77 3.48
C THR A 67 -10.54 7.95 3.53
N PRO A 68 -11.38 8.14 4.56
CA PRO A 68 -12.67 7.45 4.63
C PRO A 68 -13.46 7.58 3.31
N ASN A 69 -14.04 6.48 2.87
CA ASN A 69 -14.79 6.33 1.61
C ASN A 69 -13.98 6.51 0.31
N LEU A 70 -12.72 6.97 0.34
CA LEU A 70 -11.92 7.21 -0.87
C LEU A 70 -10.93 6.09 -1.20
N ARG A 71 -10.88 5.00 -0.44
CA ARG A 71 -9.89 3.92 -0.61
C ARG A 71 -9.81 3.36 -2.03
N LEU A 72 -10.94 3.20 -2.70
CA LEU A 72 -10.97 2.70 -4.06
C LEU A 72 -10.19 3.63 -5.01
N LEU A 73 -10.49 4.93 -4.94
CA LEU A 73 -9.87 5.94 -5.79
C LEU A 73 -8.39 6.13 -5.46
N GLU A 74 -8.04 6.17 -4.17
CA GLU A 74 -6.66 6.35 -3.74
C GLU A 74 -5.78 5.16 -4.13
N LYS A 75 -6.26 3.92 -3.95
CA LYS A 75 -5.55 2.72 -4.40
C LYS A 75 -5.44 2.65 -5.93
N TYR A 76 -6.45 3.10 -6.66
CA TYR A 76 -6.38 3.24 -8.10
C TYR A 76 -5.29 4.25 -8.49
N ALA A 77 -5.25 5.41 -7.86
CA ALA A 77 -4.24 6.44 -8.11
C ALA A 77 -2.81 5.94 -7.83
N VAL A 78 -2.60 5.17 -6.75
CA VAL A 78 -1.31 4.51 -6.48
C VAL A 78 -0.90 3.59 -7.63
N LYS A 79 -1.83 2.78 -8.15
CA LYS A 79 -1.57 1.88 -9.28
C LYS A 79 -1.24 2.66 -10.55
N VAL A 80 -1.97 3.73 -10.82
CA VAL A 80 -1.72 4.64 -11.96
C VAL A 80 -0.34 5.28 -11.87
N GLY A 81 0.13 5.63 -10.66
CA GLY A 81 1.47 6.14 -10.40
C GLY A 81 2.59 5.10 -10.54
N GLY A 82 2.27 3.83 -10.81
CA GLY A 82 3.23 2.72 -10.95
C GLY A 82 3.51 1.96 -9.66
N GLY A 83 2.79 2.27 -8.58
CA GLY A 83 2.85 1.54 -7.33
C GLY A 83 2.02 0.25 -7.32
N PHE A 84 2.05 -0.46 -6.23
CA PHE A 84 1.32 -1.71 -6.00
C PHE A 84 0.31 -1.55 -4.88
N ASN A 85 -0.74 -2.36 -4.92
CA ASN A 85 -1.76 -2.39 -3.89
C ASN A 85 -1.50 -3.54 -2.92
N HIS A 86 -1.41 -3.23 -1.64
CA HIS A 86 -1.58 -4.17 -0.55
C HIS A 86 -3.07 -4.51 -0.37
N ARG A 87 -3.44 -5.41 0.54
CA ARG A 87 -4.83 -5.81 0.82
C ARG A 87 -5.80 -4.63 0.82
N PHE A 88 -6.96 -4.81 0.23
CA PHE A 88 -7.99 -3.79 0.17
C PHE A 88 -8.81 -3.73 1.48
N ASN A 89 -9.12 -4.91 2.03
CA ASN A 89 -9.91 -5.06 3.25
C ASN A 89 -9.29 -6.12 4.19
N LEU A 90 -9.94 -6.37 5.32
CA LEU A 90 -9.45 -7.33 6.32
C LEU A 90 -9.69 -8.79 5.92
N SER A 91 -10.55 -9.05 4.94
CA SER A 91 -10.84 -10.40 4.47
C SER A 91 -9.83 -10.91 3.44
N ASP A 92 -9.08 -10.04 2.78
CA ASP A 92 -8.15 -10.42 1.72
C ASP A 92 -6.91 -11.15 2.28
N GLU A 93 -6.38 -10.67 3.39
CA GLU A 93 -5.12 -11.12 3.97
C GLU A 93 -5.13 -10.95 5.49
N ILE A 94 -4.58 -11.92 6.19
CA ILE A 94 -4.39 -11.85 7.64
C ILE A 94 -3.09 -11.08 7.91
N MET A 95 -3.16 -10.02 8.70
CA MET A 95 -1.99 -9.30 9.19
C MET A 95 -1.94 -9.38 10.71
N ILE A 96 -0.86 -9.97 11.23
CA ILE A 96 -0.58 -10.03 12.66
C ILE A 96 0.30 -8.85 13.01
N LYS A 97 -0.14 -8.03 13.95
CA LYS A 97 0.47 -6.77 14.37
C LYS A 97 0.73 -6.75 15.87
N ASP A 98 1.47 -5.74 16.31
CA ASP A 98 1.77 -5.43 17.71
C ASP A 98 0.55 -5.54 18.63
N ASN A 99 -0.57 -4.94 18.27
CA ASN A 99 -1.82 -5.00 19.03
C ASN A 99 -2.31 -6.44 19.25
N HIS A 100 -2.18 -7.33 18.26
CA HIS A 100 -2.55 -8.73 18.43
C HIS A 100 -1.60 -9.46 19.38
N ILE A 101 -0.29 -9.12 19.32
CA ILE A 101 0.74 -9.70 20.17
C ILE A 101 0.54 -9.27 21.63
N SER A 102 0.10 -8.02 21.86
CA SER A 102 -0.20 -7.49 23.20
C SER A 102 -1.30 -8.28 23.91
N PHE A 103 -2.30 -8.76 23.16
CA PHE A 103 -3.38 -9.60 23.72
C PHE A 103 -2.95 -11.05 23.96
N GLU A 104 -2.41 -11.73 22.98
CA GLU A 104 -2.11 -13.17 23.06
C GLU A 104 -0.72 -13.44 23.69
N LYS A 105 0.19 -12.46 23.74
CA LYS A 105 1.59 -12.56 24.22
C LYS A 105 2.44 -13.67 23.56
N ASN A 106 1.89 -14.48 22.68
CA ASN A 106 2.55 -15.59 22.00
C ASN A 106 2.38 -15.51 20.49
N LEU A 107 3.35 -14.87 19.83
CA LEU A 107 3.35 -14.65 18.39
C LEU A 107 3.29 -15.98 17.59
N ILE A 108 3.97 -17.01 18.04
CA ILE A 108 3.97 -18.34 17.39
C ILE A 108 2.56 -18.94 17.40
N LYS A 109 1.86 -18.84 18.53
CA LYS A 109 0.48 -19.34 18.67
C LYS A 109 -0.47 -18.59 17.74
N LEU A 110 -0.33 -17.25 17.62
CA LEU A 110 -1.10 -16.44 16.69
C LEU A 110 -0.89 -16.89 15.24
N ILE A 111 0.37 -17.06 14.82
CA ILE A 111 0.70 -17.50 13.47
C ILE A 111 0.11 -18.90 13.20
N LYS A 112 0.29 -19.86 14.12
CA LYS A 112 -0.28 -21.21 13.98
C LYS A 112 -1.81 -21.20 13.87
N LYS A 113 -2.49 -20.32 14.61
CA LYS A 113 -3.94 -20.12 14.51
C LYS A 113 -4.33 -19.52 13.15
N ALA A 114 -3.57 -18.54 12.66
CA ALA A 114 -3.80 -17.90 11.37
C ALA A 114 -3.60 -18.89 10.19
N LEU A 115 -2.59 -19.75 10.25
CA LEU A 115 -2.31 -20.78 9.23
C LEU A 115 -3.50 -21.70 8.94
N LYS A 116 -4.35 -21.98 9.93
CA LYS A 116 -5.57 -22.79 9.76
C LYS A 116 -6.61 -22.14 8.84
N LYS A 117 -6.51 -20.83 8.60
CA LYS A 117 -7.47 -20.08 7.78
C LYS A 117 -7.20 -20.11 6.28
N LYS A 118 -6.12 -20.75 5.82
CA LYS A 118 -5.73 -20.89 4.40
C LYS A 118 -5.68 -19.55 3.64
N LYS A 119 -5.30 -18.45 4.30
CA LYS A 119 -5.13 -17.11 3.73
C LYS A 119 -3.66 -16.71 3.72
N ILE A 120 -3.34 -15.72 2.89
CA ILE A 120 -2.03 -15.05 2.96
C ILE A 120 -1.87 -14.45 4.36
N ILE A 121 -0.70 -14.66 4.95
CA ILE A 121 -0.36 -14.14 6.28
C ILE A 121 0.85 -13.24 6.14
N THR A 122 0.70 -12.00 6.61
CA THR A 122 1.79 -11.04 6.85
C THR A 122 1.96 -10.88 8.36
N VAL A 123 3.20 -10.98 8.82
CA VAL A 123 3.56 -10.80 10.24
C VAL A 123 4.42 -9.56 10.37
N GLU A 124 3.95 -8.60 11.15
CA GLU A 124 4.70 -7.38 11.49
C GLU A 124 5.66 -7.69 12.65
N VAL A 125 6.90 -7.24 12.53
CA VAL A 125 7.96 -7.40 13.54
C VAL A 125 8.71 -6.08 13.73
N ASP A 126 8.94 -5.71 14.98
CA ASP A 126 9.59 -4.45 15.38
C ASP A 126 11.06 -4.63 15.73
N ASN A 127 11.51 -5.87 15.91
CA ASN A 127 12.87 -6.16 16.32
C ASN A 127 13.36 -7.55 15.91
N ILE A 128 14.69 -7.73 15.97
CA ILE A 128 15.37 -8.98 15.60
C ILE A 128 14.94 -10.16 16.47
N LYS A 129 14.60 -9.94 17.75
CA LYS A 129 14.18 -11.00 18.67
C LYS A 129 12.84 -11.61 18.25
N GLN A 130 11.86 -10.77 17.93
CA GLN A 130 10.58 -11.22 17.36
C GLN A 130 10.81 -11.96 16.05
N LEU A 131 11.64 -11.42 15.14
CA LEU A 131 11.96 -12.09 13.87
C LEU A 131 12.51 -13.50 14.12
N LYS A 132 13.51 -13.65 14.97
CA LYS A 132 14.13 -14.95 15.26
C LYS A 132 13.13 -15.98 15.81
N SER A 133 12.14 -15.56 16.58
CA SER A 133 11.12 -16.46 17.15
C SER A 133 10.16 -17.07 16.10
N ILE A 134 10.03 -16.44 14.95
CA ILE A 134 9.09 -16.87 13.90
C ILE A 134 9.78 -17.48 12.67
N LEU A 135 11.11 -17.40 12.61
CA LEU A 135 11.87 -18.03 11.51
C LEU A 135 11.63 -19.54 11.51
N GLY A 136 11.35 -20.09 10.33
CA GLY A 136 11.01 -21.51 10.15
C GLY A 136 9.52 -21.81 10.12
N LEU A 137 8.65 -20.88 10.51
CA LEU A 137 7.21 -21.04 10.32
C LEU A 137 6.83 -20.77 8.87
N LYS A 138 5.90 -21.53 8.31
CA LYS A 138 5.48 -21.44 6.90
C LYS A 138 4.37 -20.41 6.72
N PHE A 139 4.73 -19.15 6.56
CA PHE A 139 3.82 -18.06 6.15
C PHE A 139 4.47 -17.22 5.05
N LYS A 140 3.74 -16.27 4.46
CA LYS A 140 4.18 -15.65 3.22
C LYS A 140 5.10 -14.45 3.42
N ARG A 141 4.73 -13.48 4.28
CA ARG A 141 5.40 -12.17 4.31
C ARG A 141 5.75 -11.71 5.72
N ILE A 142 6.89 -11.06 5.84
CA ILE A 142 7.34 -10.34 7.04
C ILE A 142 7.34 -8.85 6.72
N LEU A 143 6.67 -8.05 7.55
CA LEU A 143 6.71 -6.60 7.53
C LEU A 143 7.61 -6.12 8.67
N PHE A 144 8.63 -5.35 8.31
CA PHE A 144 9.56 -4.74 9.27
C PHE A 144 9.07 -3.33 9.58
N ASP A 145 8.59 -3.11 10.80
CA ASP A 145 8.05 -1.82 11.22
C ASP A 145 9.08 -1.01 12.02
N ASN A 146 9.23 0.26 11.65
CA ASN A 146 10.08 1.24 12.34
C ASN A 146 11.51 0.80 12.70
N MET A 147 12.14 -0.04 11.87
CA MET A 147 13.51 -0.50 12.10
C MET A 147 14.54 0.46 11.53
N SER A 148 15.68 0.62 12.24
CA SER A 148 16.85 1.29 11.68
C SER A 148 17.42 0.52 10.48
N LEU A 149 18.10 1.22 9.55
CA LEU A 149 18.71 0.58 8.37
C LEU A 149 19.66 -0.56 8.74
N ASN A 150 20.40 -0.43 9.83
CA ASN A 150 21.33 -1.47 10.31
C ASN A 150 20.56 -2.70 10.84
N ALA A 151 19.47 -2.51 11.58
CA ALA A 151 18.61 -3.59 12.04
C ALA A 151 17.94 -4.28 10.85
N LEU A 152 17.39 -3.51 9.89
CA LEU A 152 16.76 -4.03 8.68
C LEU A 152 17.73 -4.90 7.87
N LYS A 153 18.96 -4.43 7.62
CA LYS A 153 19.98 -5.24 6.92
C LYS A 153 20.26 -6.57 7.60
N LYS A 154 20.35 -6.59 8.95
CA LYS A 154 20.53 -7.83 9.72
C LYS A 154 19.31 -8.75 9.60
N CYS A 155 18.10 -8.20 9.67
CA CYS A 155 16.85 -8.96 9.52
C CYS A 155 16.72 -9.59 8.14
N LEU A 156 17.00 -8.84 7.07
CA LEU A 156 16.97 -9.36 5.70
C LEU A 156 17.95 -10.52 5.49
N LYS A 157 19.17 -10.43 6.04
CA LYS A 157 20.13 -11.55 6.00
C LYS A 157 19.61 -12.81 6.72
N LEU A 158 18.88 -12.65 7.82
CA LEU A 158 18.29 -13.78 8.56
C LEU A 158 17.15 -14.45 7.80
N CYS A 159 16.38 -13.69 7.02
CA CYS A 159 15.26 -14.23 6.23
C CYS A 159 15.72 -15.15 5.09
N LYS A 160 16.97 -15.03 4.59
CA LYS A 160 17.56 -15.88 3.54
C LYS A 160 16.63 -16.10 2.33
N ASN A 161 15.90 -15.09 1.90
CA ASN A 161 14.91 -15.15 0.81
C ASN A 161 13.78 -16.19 0.99
N LYS A 162 13.53 -16.66 2.23
CA LYS A 162 12.47 -17.63 2.50
C LYS A 162 11.09 -16.97 2.65
N TYR A 163 11.05 -15.66 2.82
CA TYR A 163 9.84 -14.87 3.00
C TYR A 163 9.84 -13.69 2.03
N GLU A 164 8.65 -13.28 1.58
CA GLU A 164 8.51 -11.93 1.04
C GLU A 164 8.77 -10.94 2.19
N THR A 165 9.44 -9.81 1.92
CA THR A 165 9.75 -8.79 2.92
C THR A 165 9.18 -7.45 2.51
N GLU A 166 8.67 -6.72 3.50
CA GLU A 166 8.07 -5.40 3.35
C GLU A 166 8.60 -4.47 4.44
#